data_027cdf5c3f8bfdf83eec5b0b52bb273f
#
_entry.id   027cdf5c3f8bfdf83eec5b0b52bb273f
#
_cell.length_a   1.000
_cell.length_b   1.000
_cell.length_c   1.000
_cell.angle_alpha   90.00
_cell.angle_beta   90.00
_cell.angle_gamma   90.00
#
_symmetry.space_group_name_H-M   'P 1'
#
loop_
_entity.id
_entity.type
_entity.pdbx_description
1 polymer ?
#
loop_
_entity_poly.entity_id
_entity_poly.type
_entity_poly.pdbx_seq_one_letter_code
_entity_poly.pdbx_strand_id
1 'polypeptide(L)'
;RSIDERYPSVDERQDFGHWEFDLVLGKRIRDEVLLTMVERKTRCALIRKLPNKESSSVLAALYGLRDNMFQDCFDQIFQTITTDNGSEFSRLSELESISRTLVYYAHPYCSSDKGTNENHNGLFRRFLPKGKSIQDYPLEHITNVERWANTLPRKILGYKTPEECFAEEANIALAK
;
A
#
# COMPACT_ATOMS: atom_id res chain seq x y z
N ARG A 1 4.79 -0.59 16.36
CA ARG A 1 6.02 -1.39 16.52
C ARG A 1 7.13 -0.80 15.67
N SER A 2 8.40 -0.95 16.12
CA SER A 2 9.57 -0.68 15.27
C SER A 2 9.68 -1.71 14.16
N ILE A 3 10.25 -1.30 13.01
CA ILE A 3 10.58 -2.24 11.92
C ILE A 3 11.56 -3.34 12.37
N ASP A 4 12.37 -3.08 13.40
CA ASP A 4 13.30 -4.07 13.98
C ASP A 4 12.60 -5.29 14.59
N GLU A 5 11.32 -5.14 14.96
CA GLU A 5 10.49 -6.21 15.49
C GLU A 5 9.82 -7.04 14.38
N ARG A 6 9.98 -6.62 13.12
CA ARG A 6 9.40 -7.32 11.96
C ARG A 6 10.15 -8.62 11.70
N TYR A 7 9.41 -9.68 11.39
CA TYR A 7 10.01 -10.98 11.07
C TYR A 7 10.97 -10.85 9.88
N PRO A 8 12.19 -11.42 9.97
CA PRO A 8 13.17 -11.37 8.87
C PRO A 8 12.67 -11.91 7.54
N SER A 9 11.78 -12.91 7.54
CA SER A 9 11.17 -13.47 6.33
C SER A 9 10.41 -12.44 5.50
N VAL A 10 9.88 -11.38 6.13
CA VAL A 10 9.22 -10.28 5.41
C VAL A 10 10.22 -9.51 4.54
N ASP A 11 11.49 -9.42 4.96
CA ASP A 11 12.53 -8.73 4.20
C ASP A 11 12.93 -9.49 2.94
N GLU A 12 12.85 -10.80 2.97
CA GLU A 12 13.15 -11.67 1.84
C GLU A 12 12.08 -11.58 0.73
N ARG A 13 10.90 -11.00 1.03
CA ARG A 13 9.77 -10.80 0.09
C ARG A 13 9.28 -12.11 -0.53
N GLN A 14 9.39 -13.20 0.20
CA GLN A 14 8.94 -14.52 -0.24
C GLN A 14 7.53 -14.83 0.25
N ASP A 15 7.12 -14.23 1.35
CA ASP A 15 5.79 -14.40 1.92
C ASP A 15 4.81 -13.36 1.39
N PHE A 16 3.56 -13.79 1.18
CA PHE A 16 2.45 -12.95 0.73
C PHE A 16 1.78 -12.23 1.89
N GLY A 17 1.17 -11.07 1.61
CA GLY A 17 0.37 -10.35 2.59
C GLY A 17 1.15 -9.25 3.35
N HIS A 18 2.35 -8.92 2.91
CA HIS A 18 3.19 -7.89 3.52
C HIS A 18 3.21 -6.62 2.67
N TRP A 19 2.64 -5.54 3.21
CA TRP A 19 2.39 -4.31 2.48
C TRP A 19 3.29 -3.16 2.94
N GLU A 20 3.69 -2.33 1.99
CA GLU A 20 4.30 -1.03 2.23
C GLU A 20 3.28 0.07 1.92
N PHE A 21 3.09 1.02 2.85
CA PHE A 21 2.18 2.15 2.70
C PHE A 21 2.94 3.46 2.60
N ASP A 22 2.43 4.37 1.77
CA ASP A 22 2.96 5.71 1.61
C ASP A 22 1.87 6.67 1.12
N LEU A 23 2.10 7.98 1.25
CA LEU A 23 1.25 9.00 0.68
C LEU A 23 1.91 9.72 -0.48
N VAL A 24 1.20 9.79 -1.59
CA VAL A 24 1.56 10.63 -2.73
C VAL A 24 0.83 11.96 -2.61
N LEU A 25 1.60 13.00 -2.30
CA LEU A 25 1.09 14.36 -2.12
C LEU A 25 1.03 15.11 -3.45
N GLY A 26 0.01 15.95 -3.60
CA GLY A 26 -0.14 16.89 -4.70
C GLY A 26 0.63 18.19 -4.51
N LYS A 27 0.05 19.28 -4.99
CA LYS A 27 0.70 20.62 -5.02
C LYS A 27 0.61 21.36 -3.69
N ARG A 28 -0.41 21.14 -2.86
CA ARG A 28 -0.80 22.00 -1.74
C ARG A 28 -0.95 21.22 -0.44
N ILE A 29 -0.78 21.94 0.69
CA ILE A 29 -0.98 21.40 2.05
C ILE A 29 -2.43 20.95 2.30
N ARG A 30 -3.40 21.58 1.61
CA ARG A 30 -4.85 21.26 1.69
C ARG A 30 -5.34 20.70 0.36
N ASP A 31 -4.70 19.68 -0.13
CA ASP A 31 -5.10 18.96 -1.33
C ASP A 31 -5.58 17.56 -0.95
N GLU A 32 -6.32 16.93 -1.83
CA GLU A 32 -6.51 15.48 -1.78
C GLU A 32 -5.13 14.79 -1.92
N VAL A 33 -5.02 13.61 -1.37
CA VAL A 33 -3.78 12.82 -1.40
C VAL A 33 -4.09 11.40 -1.86
N LEU A 34 -3.06 10.67 -2.30
CA LEU A 34 -3.22 9.26 -2.65
C LEU A 34 -2.51 8.41 -1.60
N LEU A 35 -3.26 7.53 -0.95
CA LEU A 35 -2.69 6.41 -0.21
C LEU A 35 -2.28 5.34 -1.22
N THR A 36 -1.01 5.05 -1.28
CA THR A 36 -0.44 3.98 -2.10
C THR A 36 -0.06 2.81 -1.20
N MET A 37 -0.53 1.64 -1.55
CA MET A 37 -0.30 0.40 -0.82
C MET A 37 0.29 -0.60 -1.80
N VAL A 38 1.46 -1.14 -1.51
CA VAL A 38 2.16 -2.08 -2.40
C VAL A 38 2.48 -3.36 -1.66
N GLU A 39 2.01 -4.48 -2.19
CA GLU A 39 2.32 -5.81 -1.67
C GLU A 39 3.75 -6.20 -2.09
N ARG A 40 4.56 -6.66 -1.13
CA ARG A 40 6.02 -6.78 -1.28
C ARG A 40 6.46 -7.93 -2.19
N LYS A 41 5.73 -9.07 -2.19
CA LYS A 41 6.03 -10.26 -2.99
C LYS A 41 5.58 -10.07 -4.44
N THR A 42 4.31 -9.79 -4.62
CA THR A 42 3.64 -9.74 -5.93
C THR A 42 3.81 -8.42 -6.66
N ARG A 43 4.23 -7.37 -5.93
CA ARG A 43 4.30 -5.99 -6.46
C ARG A 43 2.94 -5.41 -6.83
N CYS A 44 1.85 -6.05 -6.41
CA CYS A 44 0.51 -5.54 -6.61
C CYS A 44 0.33 -4.24 -5.84
N ALA A 45 -0.26 -3.26 -6.48
CA ALA A 45 -0.48 -1.93 -5.93
C ALA A 45 -1.96 -1.61 -5.82
N LEU A 46 -2.35 -1.00 -4.72
CA LEU A 46 -3.66 -0.38 -4.54
C LEU A 46 -3.47 1.12 -4.32
N ILE A 47 -4.31 1.93 -4.92
CA ILE A 47 -4.30 3.39 -4.76
C ILE A 47 -5.67 3.84 -4.28
N ARG A 48 -5.69 4.62 -3.20
CA ARG A 48 -6.94 5.21 -2.68
C ARG A 48 -6.79 6.73 -2.60
N LYS A 49 -7.74 7.43 -3.22
CA LYS A 49 -7.84 8.88 -3.15
C LYS A 49 -8.46 9.26 -1.81
N LEU A 50 -7.75 10.07 -1.02
CA LEU A 50 -8.16 10.52 0.30
C LEU A 50 -8.45 12.03 0.26
N PRO A 51 -9.41 12.52 1.07
CA PRO A 51 -9.76 13.94 1.11
C PRO A 51 -8.63 14.84 1.66
N ASN A 52 -7.75 14.27 2.47
CA ASN A 52 -6.62 14.95 3.10
C ASN A 52 -5.60 13.95 3.61
N LYS A 53 -4.49 14.43 4.15
CA LYS A 53 -3.41 13.62 4.75
C LYS A 53 -3.59 13.34 6.25
N GLU A 54 -4.80 13.41 6.77
CA GLU A 54 -5.04 13.14 8.18
C GLU A 54 -5.06 11.63 8.46
N SER A 55 -4.61 11.25 9.66
CA SER A 55 -4.59 9.84 10.08
C SER A 55 -5.99 9.21 10.12
N SER A 56 -7.01 10.01 10.38
CA SER A 56 -8.43 9.60 10.29
C SER A 56 -8.84 9.18 8.89
N SER A 57 -8.37 9.91 7.85
CA SER A 57 -8.67 9.61 6.45
C SER A 57 -7.99 8.32 5.99
N VAL A 58 -6.74 8.09 6.41
CA VAL A 58 -6.02 6.84 6.14
C VAL A 58 -6.73 5.66 6.80
N LEU A 59 -7.07 5.80 8.09
CA LEU A 59 -7.75 4.73 8.83
C LEU A 59 -9.13 4.42 8.26
N ALA A 60 -9.90 5.45 7.88
CA ALA A 60 -11.21 5.27 7.24
C ALA A 60 -11.11 4.51 5.92
N ALA A 61 -10.07 4.75 5.12
CA ALA A 61 -9.85 4.02 3.87
C ALA A 61 -9.59 2.52 4.14
N LEU A 62 -8.85 2.18 5.20
CA LEU A 62 -8.61 0.78 5.57
C LEU A 62 -9.85 0.10 6.14
N TYR A 63 -10.64 0.79 6.95
CA TYR A 63 -11.93 0.28 7.40
C TYR A 63 -12.85 0.01 6.21
N GLY A 64 -12.92 0.92 5.24
CA GLY A 64 -13.69 0.71 4.02
C GLY A 64 -13.18 -0.47 3.18
N LEU A 65 -11.87 -0.71 3.11
CA LEU A 65 -11.31 -1.90 2.48
C LEU A 65 -11.73 -3.18 3.21
N ARG A 66 -11.61 -3.19 4.55
CA ARG A 66 -11.98 -4.32 5.40
C ARG A 66 -13.48 -4.62 5.33
N ASP A 67 -14.32 -3.61 5.37
CA ASP A 67 -15.79 -3.76 5.34
C ASP A 67 -16.30 -4.28 3.98
N ASN A 68 -15.55 -4.02 2.91
CA ASN A 68 -15.83 -4.57 1.57
C ASN A 68 -15.25 -5.98 1.34
N MET A 69 -14.58 -6.56 2.32
CA MET A 69 -14.02 -7.91 2.29
C MET A 69 -14.58 -8.72 3.46
N PHE A 70 -14.66 -10.02 3.33
CA PHE A 70 -14.88 -10.85 4.51
C PHE A 70 -13.69 -10.66 5.48
N GLN A 71 -13.96 -10.60 6.79
CA GLN A 71 -12.93 -10.29 7.79
C GLN A 71 -11.72 -11.23 7.69
N ASP A 72 -11.97 -12.53 7.57
CA ASP A 72 -10.89 -13.52 7.45
C ASP A 72 -10.05 -13.31 6.17
N CYS A 73 -10.67 -12.86 5.07
CA CYS A 73 -9.96 -12.53 3.83
C CYS A 73 -9.05 -11.31 4.02
N PHE A 74 -9.52 -10.27 4.74
CA PHE A 74 -8.70 -9.11 5.03
C PHE A 74 -7.44 -9.49 5.81
N ASP A 75 -7.58 -10.26 6.88
CA ASP A 75 -6.48 -10.69 7.74
C ASP A 75 -5.44 -11.56 7.00
N GLN A 76 -5.87 -12.34 6.00
CA GLN A 76 -4.98 -13.15 5.17
C GLN A 76 -4.25 -12.34 4.11
N ILE A 77 -4.89 -11.32 3.56
CA ILE A 77 -4.33 -10.44 2.54
C ILE A 77 -3.44 -9.35 3.16
N PHE A 78 -3.84 -8.80 4.31
CA PHE A 78 -3.10 -7.73 5.01
C PHE A 78 -2.49 -8.26 6.32
N GLN A 79 -1.47 -9.11 6.22
CA GLN A 79 -0.80 -9.69 7.40
C GLN A 79 0.06 -8.65 8.12
N THR A 80 0.83 -7.85 7.36
CA THR A 80 1.60 -6.74 7.93
C THR A 80 1.53 -5.49 7.06
N ILE A 81 1.60 -4.34 7.71
CA ILE A 81 1.72 -3.04 7.08
C ILE A 81 3.01 -2.39 7.57
N THR A 82 3.86 -1.94 6.65
CA THR A 82 5.05 -1.15 6.97
C THR A 82 4.87 0.27 6.42
N THR A 83 5.09 1.27 7.25
CA THR A 83 4.98 2.68 6.89
C THR A 83 6.08 3.51 7.52
N ASP A 84 6.24 4.78 7.15
CA ASP A 84 7.09 5.70 7.89
C ASP A 84 6.42 6.21 9.18
N ASN A 85 7.15 7.03 9.93
CA ASN A 85 6.66 7.64 11.16
C ASN A 85 5.87 8.95 10.90
N GLY A 86 5.27 9.11 9.71
CA GLY A 86 4.44 10.26 9.40
C GLY A 86 3.22 10.38 10.32
N SER A 87 2.83 11.61 10.64
CA SER A 87 1.64 11.87 11.48
C SER A 87 0.36 11.29 10.88
N GLU A 88 0.31 11.15 9.57
CA GLU A 88 -0.77 10.53 8.81
C GLU A 88 -0.97 9.05 9.11
N PHE A 89 0.07 8.37 9.58
CA PHE A 89 0.04 6.95 9.92
C PHE A 89 -0.04 6.69 11.43
N SER A 90 -0.09 7.74 12.26
CA SER A 90 -0.03 7.64 13.72
C SER A 90 -1.15 6.78 14.33
N ARG A 91 -2.29 6.67 13.67
CA ARG A 91 -3.44 5.88 14.13
C ARG A 91 -3.54 4.48 13.52
N LEU A 92 -2.60 4.07 12.66
CA LEU A 92 -2.66 2.75 12.02
C LEU A 92 -2.64 1.59 13.01
N SER A 93 -2.00 1.76 14.18
CA SER A 93 -2.00 0.75 15.23
C SER A 93 -3.41 0.42 15.78
N GLU A 94 -4.40 1.30 15.58
CA GLU A 94 -5.79 1.01 15.92
C GLU A 94 -6.36 -0.16 15.10
N LEU A 95 -5.82 -0.41 13.90
CA LEU A 95 -6.21 -1.55 13.07
C LEU A 95 -5.94 -2.89 13.76
N GLU A 96 -4.88 -2.98 14.57
CA GLU A 96 -4.51 -4.19 15.34
C GLU A 96 -5.58 -4.60 16.36
N SER A 97 -6.46 -3.68 16.77
CA SER A 97 -7.55 -3.99 17.70
C SER A 97 -8.75 -4.69 17.05
N ILE A 98 -8.86 -4.62 15.72
CA ILE A 98 -9.99 -5.12 14.95
C ILE A 98 -9.61 -6.13 13.86
N SER A 99 -8.32 -6.37 13.66
CA SER A 99 -7.77 -7.32 12.68
C SER A 99 -6.50 -7.98 13.24
N ARG A 100 -6.03 -9.02 12.58
CA ARG A 100 -4.74 -9.67 12.90
C ARG A 100 -3.55 -8.97 12.24
N THR A 101 -3.78 -7.91 11.50
CA THR A 101 -2.75 -7.15 10.79
C THR A 101 -1.79 -6.48 11.77
N LEU A 102 -0.49 -6.70 11.61
CA LEU A 102 0.54 -6.04 12.43
C LEU A 102 1.07 -4.79 11.71
N VAL A 103 1.25 -3.70 12.44
CA VAL A 103 1.73 -2.43 11.89
C VAL A 103 3.16 -2.15 12.37
N TYR A 104 4.06 -1.91 11.42
CA TYR A 104 5.47 -1.59 11.65
C TYR A 104 5.81 -0.20 11.11
N TYR A 105 6.64 0.51 11.84
CA TYR A 105 7.13 1.83 11.47
C TYR A 105 8.61 1.77 11.11
N ALA A 106 8.93 2.23 9.90
CA ALA A 106 10.28 2.30 9.37
C ALA A 106 11.16 3.29 10.15
N HIS A 107 12.48 3.15 10.06
CA HIS A 107 13.39 4.12 10.66
C HIS A 107 13.26 5.49 10.01
N PRO A 108 13.38 6.56 10.77
CA PRO A 108 13.45 7.90 10.21
C PRO A 108 14.58 8.01 9.18
N TYR A 109 14.26 8.60 8.03
CA TYR A 109 15.22 8.84 6.93
C TYR A 109 15.82 7.57 6.28
N CYS A 110 15.24 6.39 6.51
CA CYS A 110 15.69 5.13 5.91
C CYS A 110 14.77 4.73 4.76
N SER A 111 15.06 5.22 3.55
CA SER A 111 14.23 4.91 2.35
C SER A 111 14.31 3.43 1.94
N SER A 112 15.40 2.73 2.29
CA SER A 112 15.56 1.30 2.01
C SER A 112 14.49 0.42 2.66
N ASP A 113 13.94 0.85 3.79
CA ASP A 113 12.91 0.12 4.54
C ASP A 113 11.58 0.01 3.78
N LYS A 114 11.33 0.95 2.85
CA LYS A 114 10.14 1.02 1.98
C LYS A 114 10.49 1.07 0.48
N GLY A 115 11.56 0.43 0.06
CA GLY A 115 12.06 0.50 -1.32
C GLY A 115 11.07 0.01 -2.38
N THR A 116 10.12 -0.86 -2.02
CA THR A 116 9.08 -1.32 -2.95
C THR A 116 8.11 -0.20 -3.29
N ASN A 117 7.63 0.52 -2.28
CA ASN A 117 6.68 1.61 -2.47
C ASN A 117 7.34 2.81 -3.16
N GLU A 118 8.59 3.15 -2.82
CA GLU A 118 9.33 4.23 -3.47
C GLU A 118 9.43 4.01 -4.99
N ASN A 119 9.76 2.78 -5.41
CA ASN A 119 9.80 2.42 -6.83
C ASN A 119 8.43 2.57 -7.51
N HIS A 120 7.34 2.15 -6.85
CA HIS A 120 5.98 2.28 -7.39
C HIS A 120 5.53 3.74 -7.44
N ASN A 121 5.85 4.54 -6.44
CA ASN A 121 5.57 5.97 -6.47
C ASN A 121 6.28 6.65 -7.66
N GLY A 122 7.48 6.22 -8.02
CA GLY A 122 8.17 6.63 -9.23
C GLY A 122 7.40 6.29 -10.52
N LEU A 123 6.73 5.13 -10.59
CA LEU A 123 5.87 4.77 -11.70
C LEU A 123 4.60 5.61 -11.75
N PHE A 124 3.93 5.79 -10.61
CA PHE A 124 2.71 6.60 -10.53
C PHE A 124 2.97 8.06 -10.92
N ARG A 125 4.14 8.60 -10.59
CA ARG A 125 4.54 9.98 -10.93
C ARG A 125 4.66 10.25 -12.44
N ARG A 126 4.69 9.24 -13.28
CA ARG A 126 4.60 9.40 -14.74
C ARG A 126 3.23 9.92 -15.17
N PHE A 127 2.16 9.58 -14.45
CA PHE A 127 0.79 9.97 -14.71
C PHE A 127 0.29 11.07 -13.76
N LEU A 128 0.92 11.16 -12.59
CA LEU A 128 0.58 12.06 -11.48
C LEU A 128 1.82 12.88 -11.10
N PRO A 129 2.27 13.80 -11.98
CA PRO A 129 3.51 14.54 -11.77
C PRO A 129 3.46 15.41 -10.52
N LYS A 130 4.63 15.60 -9.88
CA LYS A 130 4.78 16.50 -8.74
C LYS A 130 4.33 17.93 -9.11
N GLY A 131 3.74 18.63 -8.16
CA GLY A 131 3.32 20.03 -8.37
C GLY A 131 1.95 20.19 -9.05
N LYS A 132 1.26 19.11 -9.38
CA LYS A 132 -0.16 19.13 -9.78
C LYS A 132 -1.04 18.80 -8.59
N SER A 133 -2.26 19.35 -8.56
CA SER A 133 -3.25 19.04 -7.54
C SER A 133 -3.80 17.62 -7.77
N ILE A 134 -3.91 16.81 -6.72
CA ILE A 134 -4.56 15.49 -6.80
C ILE A 134 -6.06 15.64 -7.04
N GLN A 135 -6.66 16.73 -6.56
CA GLN A 135 -8.07 17.05 -6.77
C GLN A 135 -8.43 17.16 -8.26
N ASP A 136 -7.47 17.60 -9.11
CA ASP A 136 -7.69 17.75 -10.55
C ASP A 136 -7.84 16.42 -11.30
N TYR A 137 -7.49 15.30 -10.67
CA TYR A 137 -7.58 13.98 -11.28
C TYR A 137 -8.87 13.26 -10.87
N PRO A 138 -9.73 12.89 -11.81
CA PRO A 138 -10.92 12.10 -11.51
C PRO A 138 -10.53 10.71 -11.00
N LEU A 139 -11.42 10.09 -10.24
CA LEU A 139 -11.20 8.75 -9.67
C LEU A 139 -10.88 7.71 -10.76
N GLU A 140 -11.54 7.82 -11.91
CA GLU A 140 -11.28 6.95 -13.07
C GLU A 140 -9.81 7.02 -13.51
N HIS A 141 -9.21 8.21 -13.54
CA HIS A 141 -7.79 8.36 -13.87
C HIS A 141 -6.89 7.62 -12.88
N ILE A 142 -7.19 7.74 -11.58
CA ILE A 142 -6.45 7.04 -10.52
C ILE A 142 -6.58 5.52 -10.68
N THR A 143 -7.79 5.02 -10.93
CA THR A 143 -8.07 3.60 -11.18
C THR A 143 -7.31 3.09 -12.42
N ASN A 144 -7.23 3.89 -13.48
CA ASN A 144 -6.48 3.53 -14.69
C ASN A 144 -4.97 3.46 -14.43
N VAL A 145 -4.42 4.35 -13.59
CA VAL A 145 -3.00 4.30 -13.18
C VAL A 145 -2.73 3.04 -12.34
N GLU A 146 -3.61 2.71 -11.38
CA GLU A 146 -3.53 1.48 -10.58
C GLU A 146 -3.54 0.25 -11.49
N ARG A 147 -4.52 0.15 -12.39
CA ARG A 147 -4.63 -0.97 -13.35
C ARG A 147 -3.39 -1.08 -14.21
N TRP A 148 -2.93 0.03 -14.80
CA TRP A 148 -1.71 0.03 -15.62
C TRP A 148 -0.52 -0.51 -14.85
N ALA A 149 -0.31 -0.08 -13.62
CA ALA A 149 0.81 -0.55 -12.79
C ALA A 149 0.74 -2.06 -12.51
N ASN A 150 -0.48 -2.60 -12.33
CA ASN A 150 -0.72 -4.00 -12.01
C ASN A 150 -0.72 -4.92 -13.24
N THR A 151 -0.95 -4.40 -14.43
CA THR A 151 -0.90 -5.16 -15.69
C THR A 151 0.43 -5.07 -16.43
N LEU A 152 1.40 -4.32 -15.91
CA LEU A 152 2.73 -4.20 -16.50
C LEU A 152 3.61 -5.40 -16.11
N PRO A 153 4.06 -6.25 -17.05
CA PRO A 153 4.93 -7.39 -16.73
C PRO A 153 6.24 -6.94 -16.06
N ARG A 154 6.67 -7.69 -15.04
CA ARG A 154 7.88 -7.37 -14.27
C ARG A 154 8.93 -8.46 -14.44
N LYS A 155 10.16 -8.06 -14.79
CA LYS A 155 11.29 -9.00 -14.86
C LYS A 155 11.50 -9.76 -13.54
N ILE A 156 11.36 -9.08 -12.40
CA ILE A 156 11.49 -9.68 -11.07
C ILE A 156 10.41 -10.74 -10.75
N LEU A 157 9.29 -10.72 -11.47
CA LEU A 157 8.19 -11.70 -11.36
C LEU A 157 8.23 -12.76 -12.48
N GLY A 158 9.39 -12.94 -13.12
CA GLY A 158 9.50 -13.84 -14.27
C GLY A 158 8.66 -13.43 -15.47
N TYR A 159 8.49 -12.12 -15.67
CA TYR A 159 7.65 -11.49 -16.70
C TYR A 159 6.13 -11.67 -16.51
N LYS A 160 5.68 -12.20 -15.37
CA LYS A 160 4.28 -12.11 -14.96
C LYS A 160 3.92 -10.69 -14.57
N THR A 161 2.62 -10.40 -14.58
CA THR A 161 2.09 -9.14 -14.07
C THR A 161 1.87 -9.21 -12.54
N PRO A 162 1.91 -8.07 -11.83
CA PRO A 162 1.53 -8.03 -10.42
C PRO A 162 0.13 -8.60 -10.13
N GLU A 163 -0.84 -8.35 -11.02
CA GLU A 163 -2.21 -8.84 -10.88
C GLU A 163 -2.29 -10.36 -10.96
N GLU A 164 -1.58 -10.99 -11.92
CA GLU A 164 -1.50 -12.45 -12.04
C GLU A 164 -0.88 -13.07 -10.78
N CYS A 165 0.27 -12.53 -10.34
CA CYS A 165 0.94 -13.03 -9.14
C CYS A 165 0.07 -12.85 -7.88
N PHE A 166 -0.61 -11.71 -7.76
CA PHE A 166 -1.48 -11.44 -6.62
C PHE A 166 -2.67 -12.40 -6.58
N ALA A 167 -3.31 -12.66 -7.71
CA ALA A 167 -4.43 -13.60 -7.80
C ALA A 167 -4.00 -15.02 -7.41
N GLU A 168 -2.84 -15.47 -7.88
CA GLU A 168 -2.28 -16.78 -7.51
C GLU A 168 -2.06 -16.90 -5.99
N GLU A 169 -1.37 -15.92 -5.39
CA GLU A 169 -1.05 -15.92 -3.96
C GLU A 169 -2.29 -15.75 -3.07
N ALA A 170 -3.21 -14.87 -3.45
CA ALA A 170 -4.46 -14.67 -2.71
C ALA A 170 -5.31 -15.95 -2.70
N ASN A 171 -5.42 -16.65 -3.83
CA ASN A 171 -6.13 -17.92 -3.88
C ASN A 171 -5.50 -18.99 -2.96
N ILE A 172 -4.16 -19.04 -2.87
CA ILE A 172 -3.46 -19.95 -1.97
C ILE A 172 -3.70 -19.56 -0.50
N ALA A 173 -3.67 -18.26 -0.19
CA ALA A 173 -3.88 -17.76 1.16
C ALA A 173 -5.32 -18.04 1.64
N LEU A 174 -6.31 -17.78 0.79
CA LEU A 174 -7.73 -17.94 1.12
C LEU A 174 -8.21 -19.41 1.14
N ALA A 175 -7.40 -20.34 0.63
CA ALA A 175 -7.70 -21.77 0.66
C ALA A 175 -7.20 -22.48 1.96
N LYS A 176 -6.47 -21.77 2.83
CA LYS A 176 -5.96 -22.27 4.12
C LYS A 176 -6.90 -21.95 5.26
#